data_09e3016891de2181fe4ee702bb77b147
#
_entry.id   09e3016891de2181fe4ee702bb77b147
#
_cell.length_a   1.000
_cell.length_b   1.000
_cell.length_c   1.000
_cell.angle_alpha   90.00
_cell.angle_beta   90.00
_cell.angle_gamma   90.00
#
_symmetry.space_group_name_H-M   'P 1'
#
loop_
_entity.id
_entity.type
_entity.pdbx_description
1 polymer ?
#
loop_
_entity_poly.entity_id
_entity_poly.type
_entity_poly.pdbx_seq_one_letter_code
_entity_poly.pdbx_strand_id
1 'polypeptide(L)'
;EIVNELKEICPVWVTNVETLEDNTQMIKDFGLLFNKRIEAQKWNDKIKFALDNFKLYIKDKSSYRTAYFIWREPYMVAGAQTYIDELLKLNKFKNIYADKAERYPEINLEDIMREGDPQLVLLSSEPYPFKEEHAFEIGRFTHHGKTVFVDGEMFSWYGTRLSQAFDYFKKLHEKL
;
A
#
# COMPACT_ATOMS: atom_id res chain seq x y z
N GLU A 1 -10.52 -18.62 -12.12
CA GLU A 1 -10.07 -19.88 -12.74
C GLU A 1 -9.38 -20.75 -11.70
N ILE A 2 -8.19 -20.46 -11.22
CA ILE A 2 -7.43 -21.26 -10.23
C ILE A 2 -8.22 -21.62 -8.96
N VAL A 3 -9.00 -20.69 -8.40
CA VAL A 3 -9.82 -20.94 -7.19
C VAL A 3 -10.86 -22.01 -7.42
N ASN A 4 -11.47 -22.04 -8.61
CA ASN A 4 -12.48 -23.05 -8.93
C ASN A 4 -11.85 -24.45 -9.11
N GLU A 5 -10.69 -24.51 -9.76
CA GLU A 5 -9.93 -25.75 -9.91
C GLU A 5 -9.48 -26.30 -8.54
N LEU A 6 -8.98 -25.43 -7.66
CA LEU A 6 -8.58 -25.83 -6.30
C LEU A 6 -9.76 -26.32 -5.45
N LYS A 7 -10.95 -25.73 -5.61
CA LYS A 7 -12.16 -26.17 -4.87
C LYS A 7 -12.61 -27.60 -5.19
N GLU A 8 -12.22 -28.14 -6.36
CA GLU A 8 -12.47 -29.55 -6.71
C GLU A 8 -11.56 -30.50 -5.94
N ILE A 9 -10.45 -30.01 -5.39
CA ILE A 9 -9.44 -30.81 -4.69
C ILE A 9 -9.62 -30.70 -3.17
N CYS A 10 -9.86 -29.49 -2.65
CA CYS A 10 -9.96 -29.23 -1.22
C CYS A 10 -10.77 -27.97 -0.93
N PRO A 11 -11.22 -27.75 0.34
CA PRO A 11 -11.78 -26.49 0.77
C PRO A 11 -10.81 -25.35 0.54
N VAL A 12 -11.24 -24.28 -0.14
CA VAL A 12 -10.41 -23.10 -0.43
C VAL A 12 -10.99 -21.89 0.29
N TRP A 13 -10.14 -21.25 1.10
CA TRP A 13 -10.42 -19.96 1.70
C TRP A 13 -9.63 -18.87 0.98
N VAL A 14 -10.35 -17.89 0.44
CA VAL A 14 -9.76 -16.74 -0.23
C VAL A 14 -9.81 -15.54 0.71
N THR A 15 -8.65 -14.96 1.03
CA THR A 15 -8.58 -13.72 1.78
C THR A 15 -8.68 -12.53 0.82
N ASN A 16 -9.44 -11.50 1.21
CA ASN A 16 -9.45 -10.20 0.57
C ASN A 16 -9.18 -9.14 1.67
N VAL A 17 -7.97 -8.60 1.69
CA VAL A 17 -7.54 -7.64 2.70
C VAL A 17 -7.34 -6.29 2.01
N GLU A 18 -8.23 -5.35 2.30
CA GLU A 18 -8.20 -3.98 1.76
C GLU A 18 -7.97 -2.94 2.87
N THR A 19 -8.30 -3.29 4.12
CA THR A 19 -8.24 -2.39 5.28
C THR A 19 -7.39 -2.97 6.41
N LEU A 20 -7.07 -2.14 7.40
CA LEU A 20 -6.40 -2.57 8.64
C LEU A 20 -7.30 -3.49 9.47
N GLU A 21 -8.62 -3.27 9.41
CA GLU A 21 -9.62 -4.11 10.05
C GLU A 21 -9.65 -5.51 9.44
N ASP A 22 -9.62 -5.62 8.11
CA ASP A 22 -9.55 -6.90 7.41
C ASP A 22 -8.31 -7.67 7.81
N ASN A 23 -7.16 -6.98 7.91
CA ASN A 23 -5.91 -7.59 8.37
C ASN A 23 -6.05 -8.14 9.79
N THR A 24 -6.66 -7.38 10.69
CA THR A 24 -6.91 -7.81 12.08
C THR A 24 -7.83 -9.03 12.13
N GLN A 25 -8.88 -9.02 11.32
CA GLN A 25 -9.83 -10.13 11.25
C GLN A 25 -9.18 -11.37 10.65
N MET A 26 -8.43 -11.25 9.56
CA MET A 26 -7.70 -12.37 8.96
C MET A 26 -6.77 -13.06 9.95
N ILE A 27 -6.01 -12.30 10.77
CA ILE A 27 -5.14 -12.86 11.80
C ILE A 27 -5.96 -13.63 12.85
N LYS A 28 -7.14 -13.12 13.26
CA LYS A 28 -8.05 -13.83 14.18
C LYS A 28 -8.54 -15.13 13.58
N ASP A 29 -8.94 -15.11 12.31
CA ASP A 29 -9.48 -16.28 11.61
C ASP A 29 -8.40 -17.37 11.47
N PHE A 30 -7.15 -17.01 11.16
CA PHE A 30 -6.02 -17.94 11.22
C PHE A 30 -5.81 -18.50 12.64
N GLY A 31 -5.94 -17.66 13.65
CA GLY A 31 -5.86 -18.09 15.05
C GLY A 31 -6.93 -19.12 15.41
N LEU A 32 -8.14 -18.99 14.87
CA LEU A 32 -9.22 -19.96 15.03
C LEU A 32 -8.94 -21.24 14.25
N LEU A 33 -8.62 -21.13 12.97
CA LEU A 33 -8.42 -22.26 12.05
C LEU A 33 -7.29 -23.18 12.52
N PHE A 34 -6.18 -22.60 13.00
CA PHE A 34 -5.00 -23.34 13.44
C PHE A 34 -4.91 -23.56 14.95
N ASN A 35 -5.99 -23.25 15.69
CA ASN A 35 -6.03 -23.34 17.17
C ASN A 35 -4.89 -22.54 17.84
N LYS A 36 -4.61 -21.32 17.31
CA LYS A 36 -3.56 -20.40 17.75
C LYS A 36 -4.12 -19.04 18.16
N ARG A 37 -5.24 -19.04 18.88
CA ARG A 37 -5.96 -17.81 19.28
C ARG A 37 -5.11 -16.85 20.10
N ILE A 38 -4.27 -17.40 21.02
CA ILE A 38 -3.42 -16.58 21.87
C ILE A 38 -2.32 -15.90 21.07
N GLU A 39 -1.70 -16.62 20.14
CA GLU A 39 -0.68 -16.08 19.25
C GLU A 39 -1.25 -15.03 18.30
N ALA A 40 -2.44 -15.28 17.75
CA ALA A 40 -3.15 -14.33 16.91
C ALA A 40 -3.49 -13.03 17.68
N GLN A 41 -3.95 -13.15 18.93
CA GLN A 41 -4.23 -11.99 19.77
C GLN A 41 -2.95 -11.19 20.07
N LYS A 42 -1.85 -11.85 20.40
CA LYS A 42 -0.54 -11.18 20.63
C LYS A 42 -0.09 -10.39 19.40
N TRP A 43 -0.27 -10.93 18.19
CA TRP A 43 0.07 -10.21 16.97
C TRP A 43 -0.84 -9.00 16.74
N ASN A 44 -2.15 -9.15 16.93
CA ASN A 44 -3.08 -8.04 16.80
C ASN A 44 -2.79 -6.93 17.82
N ASP A 45 -2.46 -7.28 19.07
CA ASP A 45 -2.09 -6.30 20.10
C ASP A 45 -0.80 -5.57 19.73
N LYS A 46 0.20 -6.29 19.20
CA LYS A 46 1.46 -5.69 18.73
C LYS A 46 1.23 -4.72 17.56
N ILE A 47 0.43 -5.14 16.58
CA ILE A 47 0.08 -4.29 15.43
C ILE A 47 -0.69 -3.06 15.89
N LYS A 48 -1.69 -3.23 16.76
CA LYS A 48 -2.46 -2.15 17.32
C LYS A 48 -1.59 -1.12 18.05
N PHE A 49 -0.70 -1.59 18.91
CA PHE A 49 0.23 -0.71 19.63
C PHE A 49 1.13 0.08 18.68
N ALA A 50 1.69 -0.57 17.65
CA ALA A 50 2.52 0.09 16.65
C ALA A 50 1.72 1.11 15.82
N LEU A 51 0.47 0.78 15.44
CA LEU A 51 -0.45 1.69 14.75
C LEU A 51 -0.79 2.92 15.60
N ASP A 52 -1.14 2.73 16.87
CA ASP A 52 -1.51 3.83 17.77
C ASP A 52 -0.32 4.80 17.94
N ASN A 53 0.90 4.28 18.09
CA ASN A 53 2.12 5.09 18.12
C ASN A 53 2.38 5.82 16.79
N PHE A 54 2.12 5.16 15.65
CA PHE A 54 2.26 5.79 14.35
C PHE A 54 1.23 6.90 14.14
N LYS A 55 -0.03 6.68 14.54
CA LYS A 55 -1.08 7.71 14.48
C LYS A 55 -0.72 8.98 15.26
N LEU A 56 -0.06 8.82 16.41
CA LEU A 56 0.44 9.97 17.18
C LEU A 56 1.57 10.68 16.42
N TYR A 57 2.52 9.94 15.86
CA TYR A 57 3.63 10.50 15.08
C TYR A 57 3.16 11.27 13.85
N ILE A 58 2.19 10.72 13.10
CA ILE A 58 1.73 11.29 11.84
C ILE A 58 0.78 12.49 12.03
N LYS A 59 0.25 12.69 13.23
CA LYS A 59 -0.81 13.66 13.51
C LYS A 59 -0.52 15.05 12.95
N ASP A 60 0.68 15.55 13.17
CA ASP A 60 1.09 16.91 12.82
C ASP A 60 1.94 16.98 11.54
N LYS A 61 2.07 15.87 10.80
CA LYS A 61 2.79 15.84 9.53
C LYS A 61 1.95 16.40 8.38
N SER A 62 2.64 16.98 7.41
CA SER A 62 2.02 17.48 6.18
C SER A 62 1.37 16.37 5.36
N SER A 63 0.39 16.75 4.55
CA SER A 63 -0.25 15.86 3.59
C SER A 63 0.29 16.14 2.20
N TYR A 64 0.49 15.09 1.39
CA TYR A 64 1.02 15.19 0.03
C TYR A 64 0.06 14.56 -0.98
N ARG A 65 -0.22 15.26 -2.10
CA ARG A 65 -0.85 14.62 -3.27
C ARG A 65 0.16 13.61 -3.83
N THR A 66 -0.27 12.37 -3.96
CA THR A 66 0.64 11.23 -4.16
C THR A 66 0.15 10.33 -5.29
N ALA A 67 1.07 9.91 -6.14
CA ALA A 67 0.90 8.81 -7.08
C ALA A 67 1.78 7.64 -6.64
N TYR A 68 1.23 6.44 -6.56
CA TYR A 68 1.96 5.22 -6.19
C TYR A 68 2.02 4.27 -7.38
N PHE A 69 3.19 4.14 -7.97
CA PHE A 69 3.42 3.32 -9.16
C PHE A 69 3.76 1.88 -8.78
N ILE A 70 3.13 0.93 -9.48
CA ILE A 70 3.30 -0.52 -9.25
C ILE A 70 3.83 -1.27 -10.46
N TRP A 71 3.64 -0.75 -11.69
CA TRP A 71 4.01 -1.43 -12.93
C TRP A 71 4.39 -0.44 -14.03
N ARG A 72 5.19 -0.93 -14.99
CA ARG A 72 5.57 -0.22 -16.21
C ARG A 72 5.29 -1.09 -17.43
N GLU A 73 4.82 -0.46 -18.49
CA GLU A 73 4.45 -1.07 -19.78
C GLU A 73 3.23 -2.01 -19.67
N PRO A 74 2.04 -1.42 -19.52
CA PRO A 74 1.74 0.02 -19.38
C PRO A 74 2.03 0.52 -17.96
N TYR A 75 2.12 1.85 -17.76
CA TYR A 75 2.21 2.40 -16.42
C TYR A 75 0.91 2.16 -15.65
N MET A 76 1.02 1.52 -14.49
CA MET A 76 -0.10 1.27 -13.59
C MET A 76 0.19 1.83 -12.20
N VAL A 77 -0.85 2.32 -11.57
CA VAL A 77 -0.79 2.92 -10.23
C VAL A 77 -1.79 2.24 -9.27
N ALA A 78 -1.58 2.42 -7.98
CA ALA A 78 -2.59 2.00 -7.01
C ALA A 78 -3.75 2.99 -7.00
N GLY A 79 -4.97 2.51 -7.28
CA GLY A 79 -6.23 3.22 -7.12
C GLY A 79 -6.87 2.97 -5.78
N ALA A 80 -8.16 3.32 -5.63
CA ALA A 80 -8.96 3.02 -4.45
C ALA A 80 -9.19 1.52 -4.25
N GLN A 81 -9.77 1.16 -3.09
CA GLN A 81 -10.12 -0.23 -2.75
C GLN A 81 -8.92 -1.19 -2.81
N THR A 82 -7.74 -0.68 -2.46
CA THR A 82 -6.52 -1.46 -2.32
C THR A 82 -5.93 -1.27 -0.93
N TYR A 83 -5.24 -2.28 -0.43
CA TYR A 83 -4.49 -2.16 0.83
C TYR A 83 -3.42 -1.07 0.76
N ILE A 84 -2.85 -0.84 -0.43
CA ILE A 84 -1.91 0.26 -0.69
C ILE A 84 -2.58 1.60 -0.42
N ASP A 85 -3.79 1.83 -0.93
CA ASP A 85 -4.53 3.09 -0.74
C ASP A 85 -4.87 3.33 0.73
N GLU A 86 -5.22 2.29 1.48
CA GLU A 86 -5.42 2.37 2.92
C GLU A 86 -4.15 2.85 3.64
N LEU A 87 -2.99 2.30 3.29
CA LEU A 87 -1.71 2.71 3.89
C LEU A 87 -1.25 4.10 3.40
N LEU A 88 -1.58 4.50 2.18
CA LEU A 88 -1.37 5.87 1.71
C LEU A 88 -2.18 6.86 2.56
N LYS A 89 -3.47 6.60 2.78
CA LYS A 89 -4.34 7.43 3.64
C LYS A 89 -3.78 7.53 5.06
N LEU A 90 -3.36 6.40 5.64
CA LEU A 90 -2.75 6.37 6.96
C LEU A 90 -1.51 7.26 7.05
N ASN A 91 -0.71 7.34 5.98
CA ASN A 91 0.47 8.19 5.86
C ASN A 91 0.15 9.65 5.48
N LYS A 92 -1.12 10.06 5.41
CA LYS A 92 -1.56 11.36 4.89
C LYS A 92 -1.11 11.62 3.44
N PHE A 93 -0.88 10.58 2.69
CA PHE A 93 -0.63 10.62 1.26
C PHE A 93 -1.97 10.57 0.54
N LYS A 94 -2.39 11.71 -0.02
CA LYS A 94 -3.63 11.83 -0.78
C LYS A 94 -3.42 11.21 -2.16
N ASN A 95 -3.92 10.01 -2.35
CA ASN A 95 -3.85 9.31 -3.62
C ASN A 95 -4.63 10.07 -4.69
N ILE A 96 -3.94 10.56 -5.73
CA ILE A 96 -4.57 11.30 -6.83
C ILE A 96 -5.42 10.42 -7.75
N TYR A 97 -5.29 9.10 -7.62
CA TYR A 97 -6.04 8.10 -8.40
C TYR A 97 -7.13 7.39 -7.58
N ALA A 98 -7.48 7.92 -6.39
CA ALA A 98 -8.50 7.34 -5.54
C ALA A 98 -9.93 7.39 -6.14
N ASP A 99 -10.16 8.26 -7.13
CA ASP A 99 -11.46 8.40 -7.81
C ASP A 99 -11.60 7.51 -9.07
N LYS A 100 -10.55 6.76 -9.42
CA LYS A 100 -10.64 5.79 -10.53
C LYS A 100 -11.46 4.57 -10.11
N ALA A 101 -12.19 4.00 -11.08
CA ALA A 101 -13.04 2.83 -10.83
C ALA A 101 -12.22 1.56 -10.60
N GLU A 102 -11.10 1.45 -11.28
CA GLU A 102 -10.21 0.30 -11.23
C GLU A 102 -9.30 0.36 -9.99
N ARG A 103 -9.05 -0.81 -9.39
CA ARG A 103 -8.10 -0.93 -8.26
C ARG A 103 -6.67 -0.60 -8.65
N TYR A 104 -6.30 -0.89 -9.89
CA TYR A 104 -4.97 -0.68 -10.46
C TYR A 104 -5.10 -0.10 -11.87
N PRO A 105 -5.47 1.18 -11.98
CA PRO A 105 -5.69 1.79 -13.29
C PRO A 105 -4.38 1.93 -14.08
N GLU A 106 -4.50 1.73 -15.39
CA GLU A 106 -3.48 2.17 -16.34
C GLU A 106 -3.56 3.68 -16.51
N ILE A 107 -2.41 4.33 -16.61
CA ILE A 107 -2.31 5.76 -16.76
C ILE A 107 -1.38 6.15 -17.92
N ASN A 108 -1.64 7.32 -18.50
CA ASN A 108 -0.71 7.97 -19.39
C ASN A 108 0.07 9.06 -18.62
N LEU A 109 1.41 9.04 -18.67
CA LEU A 109 2.22 10.03 -17.99
C LEU A 109 1.94 11.47 -18.43
N GLU A 110 1.55 11.68 -19.69
CA GLU A 110 1.21 13.02 -20.22
C GLU A 110 0.00 13.64 -19.50
N ASP A 111 -0.84 12.81 -18.88
CA ASP A 111 -2.04 13.25 -18.18
C ASP A 111 -1.83 13.49 -16.68
N ILE A 112 -0.70 13.09 -16.11
CA ILE A 112 -0.48 13.07 -14.67
C ILE A 112 -0.65 14.45 -14.00
N MET A 113 -0.22 15.52 -14.67
CA MET A 113 -0.41 16.89 -14.17
C MET A 113 -1.90 17.27 -14.15
N ARG A 114 -2.65 16.92 -15.19
CA ARG A 114 -4.09 17.20 -15.28
C ARG A 114 -4.89 16.35 -14.31
N GLU A 115 -4.47 15.12 -14.05
CA GLU A 115 -5.15 14.18 -13.16
C GLU A 115 -4.92 14.46 -11.67
N GLY A 116 -3.95 15.31 -11.32
CA GLY A 116 -3.77 15.69 -9.92
C GLY A 116 -2.42 16.29 -9.57
N ASP A 117 -1.48 16.35 -10.50
CA ASP A 117 -0.13 16.94 -10.31
C ASP A 117 0.48 16.52 -8.97
N PRO A 118 0.99 15.31 -8.83
CA PRO A 118 1.43 14.78 -7.54
C PRO A 118 2.62 15.56 -7.00
N GLN A 119 2.60 15.85 -5.70
CA GLN A 119 3.75 16.40 -4.96
C GLN A 119 4.73 15.29 -4.60
N LEU A 120 4.25 14.04 -4.55
CA LEU A 120 5.02 12.85 -4.21
C LEU A 120 4.73 11.75 -5.21
N VAL A 121 5.77 11.22 -5.83
CA VAL A 121 5.73 10.05 -6.70
C VAL A 121 6.45 8.92 -5.98
N LEU A 122 5.71 7.90 -5.58
CA LEU A 122 6.25 6.71 -4.94
C LEU A 122 6.46 5.61 -5.98
N LEU A 123 7.70 5.16 -6.13
CA LEU A 123 8.08 4.08 -7.03
C LEU A 123 8.35 2.82 -6.23
N SER A 124 7.47 1.84 -6.37
CA SER A 124 7.54 0.58 -5.64
C SER A 124 8.71 -0.30 -6.08
N SER A 125 9.32 -1.02 -5.13
CA SER A 125 10.32 -2.04 -5.44
C SER A 125 9.72 -3.31 -6.02
N GLU A 126 8.40 -3.50 -5.90
CA GLU A 126 7.66 -4.66 -6.39
C GLU A 126 6.20 -4.30 -6.75
N PRO A 127 5.51 -5.06 -7.58
CA PRO A 127 6.01 -6.21 -8.35
C PRO A 127 6.97 -5.80 -9.48
N TYR A 128 6.97 -4.53 -9.93
CA TYR A 128 7.91 -4.01 -10.90
C TYR A 128 9.05 -3.26 -10.19
N PRO A 129 10.32 -3.67 -10.38
CA PRO A 129 11.46 -3.03 -9.71
C PRO A 129 11.85 -1.73 -10.43
N PHE A 130 11.22 -0.62 -10.03
CA PHE A 130 11.56 0.70 -10.58
C PHE A 130 13.02 1.10 -10.31
N LYS A 131 13.62 1.84 -11.26
CA LYS A 131 15.02 2.30 -11.24
C LYS A 131 15.10 3.81 -11.48
N GLU A 132 16.30 4.37 -11.34
CA GLU A 132 16.56 5.80 -11.52
C GLU A 132 16.12 6.33 -12.89
N GLU A 133 16.30 5.54 -13.97
CA GLU A 133 15.86 5.90 -15.32
C GLU A 133 14.34 6.13 -15.39
N HIS A 134 13.56 5.31 -14.67
CA HIS A 134 12.10 5.46 -14.58
C HIS A 134 11.70 6.68 -13.74
N ALA A 135 12.45 6.95 -12.65
CA ALA A 135 12.25 8.12 -11.84
C ALA A 135 12.46 9.40 -12.66
N PHE A 136 13.50 9.43 -13.50
CA PHE A 136 13.77 10.54 -14.39
C PHE A 136 12.68 10.69 -15.47
N GLU A 137 12.25 9.58 -16.08
CA GLU A 137 11.18 9.57 -17.07
C GLU A 137 9.89 10.15 -16.49
N ILE A 138 9.40 9.62 -15.36
CA ILE A 138 8.14 10.07 -14.73
C ILE A 138 8.28 11.52 -14.23
N GLY A 139 9.43 11.90 -13.68
CA GLY A 139 9.68 13.24 -13.16
C GLY A 139 9.54 14.34 -14.20
N ARG A 140 9.73 14.05 -15.50
CA ARG A 140 9.51 15.00 -16.60
C ARG A 140 8.06 15.40 -16.80
N PHE A 141 7.12 14.59 -16.32
CA PHE A 141 5.68 14.78 -16.45
C PHE A 141 5.03 15.37 -15.20
N THR A 142 5.80 15.74 -14.18
CA THR A 142 5.30 16.38 -12.96
C THR A 142 5.90 17.80 -12.83
N HIS A 143 5.17 18.74 -12.22
CA HIS A 143 5.69 20.10 -12.03
C HIS A 143 6.80 20.14 -10.98
N HIS A 144 6.52 19.57 -9.80
CA HIS A 144 7.42 19.61 -8.64
C HIS A 144 7.35 18.30 -7.84
N GLY A 145 6.98 17.21 -8.50
CA GLY A 145 6.82 15.91 -7.85
C GLY A 145 8.17 15.36 -7.38
N LYS A 146 8.33 15.20 -6.06
CA LYS A 146 9.47 14.49 -5.49
C LYS A 146 9.30 13.01 -5.74
N THR A 147 10.21 12.39 -6.49
CA THR A 147 10.23 10.95 -6.71
C THR A 147 10.99 10.25 -5.59
N VAL A 148 10.39 9.21 -5.02
CA VAL A 148 10.96 8.44 -3.92
C VAL A 148 10.76 6.95 -4.18
N PHE A 149 11.85 6.18 -4.12
CA PHE A 149 11.79 4.73 -4.14
C PHE A 149 11.31 4.21 -2.79
N VAL A 150 10.34 3.33 -2.81
CA VAL A 150 9.76 2.74 -1.60
C VAL A 150 9.81 1.21 -1.64
N ASP A 151 9.97 0.63 -0.46
CA ASP A 151 9.84 -0.81 -0.27
C ASP A 151 8.36 -1.20 -0.45
N GLY A 152 8.06 -1.88 -1.56
CA GLY A 152 6.72 -2.30 -1.92
C GLY A 152 6.09 -3.24 -0.91
N GLU A 153 6.89 -4.10 -0.28
CA GLU A 153 6.38 -5.01 0.76
C GLU A 153 5.74 -4.25 1.94
N MET A 154 6.28 -3.09 2.30
CA MET A 154 5.76 -2.29 3.41
C MET A 154 4.41 -1.64 3.10
N PHE A 155 4.06 -1.50 1.82
CA PHE A 155 2.77 -0.95 1.39
C PHE A 155 1.77 -2.02 0.91
N SER A 156 2.23 -3.20 0.53
CA SER A 156 1.37 -4.22 -0.11
C SER A 156 1.20 -5.50 0.71
N TRP A 157 2.13 -5.81 1.62
CA TRP A 157 2.08 -7.04 2.40
C TRP A 157 1.35 -6.83 3.72
N TYR A 158 0.22 -7.49 3.86
CA TYR A 158 -0.56 -7.52 5.09
C TYR A 158 -0.10 -8.66 6.04
N GLY A 159 -0.88 -8.97 7.06
CA GLY A 159 -0.52 -9.93 8.10
C GLY A 159 0.40 -9.32 9.15
N THR A 160 1.30 -10.13 9.69
CA THR A 160 2.21 -9.72 10.75
C THR A 160 3.29 -8.72 10.30
N ARG A 161 3.55 -8.65 8.98
CA ARG A 161 4.47 -7.70 8.35
C ARG A 161 4.11 -6.25 8.66
N LEU A 162 2.82 -5.96 8.75
CA LEU A 162 2.31 -4.64 9.10
C LEU A 162 2.94 -4.06 10.38
N SER A 163 3.31 -4.91 11.35
CA SER A 163 3.96 -4.43 12.58
C SER A 163 5.32 -3.74 12.33
N GLN A 164 5.97 -3.99 11.20
CA GLN A 164 7.25 -3.39 10.80
C GLN A 164 7.05 -2.17 9.90
N ALA A 165 5.94 -2.12 9.17
CA ALA A 165 5.65 -1.06 8.22
C ALA A 165 5.59 0.33 8.89
N PHE A 166 5.08 0.43 10.11
CA PHE A 166 4.96 1.72 10.81
C PHE A 166 6.31 2.38 11.12
N ASP A 167 7.33 1.61 11.50
CA ASP A 167 8.68 2.16 11.71
C ASP A 167 9.35 2.53 10.38
N TYR A 168 9.08 1.77 9.32
CA TYR A 168 9.48 2.14 7.97
C TYR A 168 8.83 3.46 7.54
N PHE A 169 7.52 3.64 7.76
CA PHE A 169 6.82 4.85 7.41
C PHE A 169 7.34 6.08 8.15
N LYS A 170 7.71 5.96 9.44
CA LYS A 170 8.37 7.06 10.17
C LYS A 170 9.66 7.50 9.48
N LYS A 171 10.52 6.52 9.13
CA LYS A 171 11.78 6.79 8.40
C LYS A 171 11.53 7.37 7.02
N LEU A 172 10.46 6.98 6.34
CA LEU A 172 10.06 7.56 5.06
C LEU A 172 9.71 9.05 5.23
N HIS A 173 8.88 9.38 6.24
CA HIS A 173 8.52 10.77 6.53
C HIS A 173 9.70 11.66 6.97
N GLU A 174 10.75 11.10 7.53
CA GLU A 174 11.98 11.83 7.87
C GLU A 174 12.78 12.25 6.63
N LYS A 175 12.54 11.60 5.49
CA LYS A 175 13.22 11.90 4.22
C LYS A 175 12.41 12.82 3.31
N LEU A 176 11.15 13.11 3.65
CA LEU A 176 10.24 13.97 2.87
C LEU A 176 10.39 15.44 3.27
#